data_6af3a337c37afd9ba1a094e214b10698
#
_entry.id   6af3a337c37afd9ba1a094e214b10698
#
_cell.length_a   1.000
_cell.length_b   1.000
_cell.length_c   1.000
_cell.angle_alpha   90.00
_cell.angle_beta   90.00
_cell.angle_gamma   90.00
#
_symmetry.space_group_name_H-M   'P 1'
#
loop_
_entity.id
_entity.type
_entity.pdbx_description
1 polymer ?
#
loop_
_entity_poly.entity_id
_entity_poly.type
_entity_poly.pdbx_seq_one_letter_code
_entity_poly.pdbx_strand_id
1 'polypeptide(L)'
;MLTVRHLFALAVAVGFATSCGASNRAGPQSPAGDQLNVAETFIDRLYAFDSAELNAMLGTAADSIPSISFYQGWAEGGHSQVVQRRPCEATGPQRVSCSITVQDDLMLALGIDFNVTDTFTLSFAEGEIASVATSSNALQVFWNAQEWVNEEHPELIGVPCQGMFDGGLTPGECVRAMVEGYARFAVSTDFPEASALLQPANRN
;
A
#
# COMPACT_ATOMS: atom_id res chain seq x y z
N MET A 1 88.88 37.06 -24.31
CA MET A 1 87.49 37.28 -24.66
C MET A 1 86.69 36.10 -24.10
N LEU A 2 86.16 36.22 -22.90
CA LEU A 2 85.37 35.19 -22.22
C LEU A 2 83.90 35.62 -22.14
N THR A 3 83.01 34.87 -22.75
CA THR A 3 81.61 35.07 -22.71
C THR A 3 81.00 34.11 -21.65
N VAL A 4 80.45 34.71 -20.57
CA VAL A 4 79.79 33.99 -19.51
C VAL A 4 78.31 33.79 -19.90
N ARG A 5 77.86 32.52 -19.99
CA ARG A 5 76.48 32.14 -20.17
C ARG A 5 75.78 31.95 -18.80
N HIS A 6 74.76 32.74 -18.49
CA HIS A 6 73.93 32.55 -17.37
C HIS A 6 72.87 31.49 -17.67
N LEU A 7 72.81 30.44 -16.87
CA LEU A 7 71.73 29.43 -16.85
C LEU A 7 70.71 29.89 -15.84
N PHE A 8 69.53 30.18 -16.35
CA PHE A 8 68.30 30.37 -15.50
C PHE A 8 67.70 29.01 -15.24
N ALA A 9 67.66 28.60 -13.98
CA ALA A 9 66.94 27.42 -13.54
C ALA A 9 65.48 27.83 -13.23
N LEU A 10 64.53 27.29 -14.00
CA LEU A 10 63.10 27.41 -13.75
C LEU A 10 62.68 26.35 -12.74
N ALA A 11 62.30 26.73 -11.54
CA ALA A 11 61.67 25.85 -10.55
C ALA A 11 60.17 25.76 -10.82
N VAL A 12 59.71 24.61 -11.27
CA VAL A 12 58.26 24.30 -11.40
C VAL A 12 57.75 23.80 -10.07
N ALA A 13 56.95 24.61 -9.36
CA ALA A 13 56.27 24.18 -8.17
C ALA A 13 54.99 23.41 -8.57
N VAL A 14 55.01 22.09 -8.38
CA VAL A 14 53.82 21.23 -8.53
C VAL A 14 52.96 21.35 -7.27
N GLY A 15 51.89 22.14 -7.32
CA GLY A 15 50.91 22.21 -6.27
C GLY A 15 50.00 20.96 -6.26
N PHE A 16 50.16 20.12 -5.25
CA PHE A 16 49.19 19.04 -4.98
C PHE A 16 47.92 19.65 -4.36
N ALA A 17 46.89 19.77 -5.20
CA ALA A 17 45.54 20.04 -4.71
C ALA A 17 44.94 18.75 -4.08
N THR A 18 45.02 18.64 -2.76
CA THR A 18 44.29 17.62 -2.01
C THR A 18 42.79 17.98 -2.06
N SER A 19 42.03 17.38 -3.01
CA SER A 19 40.60 17.43 -2.99
C SER A 19 40.11 16.55 -1.83
N CYS A 20 39.66 17.19 -0.73
CA CYS A 20 38.84 16.54 0.29
C CYS A 20 37.52 16.14 -0.36
N GLY A 21 37.44 14.92 -0.89
CA GLY A 21 36.19 14.29 -1.23
C GLY A 21 35.41 14.09 0.06
N ALA A 22 34.37 14.90 0.28
CA ALA A 22 33.38 14.63 1.33
C ALA A 22 32.67 13.33 0.93
N SER A 23 33.15 12.20 1.45
CA SER A 23 32.39 10.95 1.45
C SER A 23 31.19 11.20 2.34
N ASN A 24 30.01 11.41 1.73
CA ASN A 24 28.72 11.31 2.42
C ASN A 24 28.58 9.83 2.86
N ARG A 25 29.20 9.49 3.98
CA ARG A 25 28.83 8.29 4.72
C ARG A 25 27.46 8.59 5.30
N ALA A 26 26.40 8.00 4.70
CA ALA A 26 25.14 7.86 5.39
C ALA A 26 25.45 7.24 6.75
N GLY A 27 25.20 7.99 7.84
CA GLY A 27 25.35 7.47 9.19
C GLY A 27 24.46 6.23 9.36
N PRO A 28 24.72 5.39 10.36
CA PRO A 28 23.85 4.25 10.64
C PRO A 28 22.40 4.77 10.79
N GLN A 29 21.51 4.29 9.94
CA GLN A 29 20.08 4.60 10.02
C GLN A 29 19.56 4.16 11.39
N SER A 30 18.72 4.97 12.00
CA SER A 30 18.01 4.58 13.24
C SER A 30 17.15 3.36 12.94
N PRO A 31 17.02 2.37 13.85
CA PRO A 31 16.11 1.24 13.69
C PRO A 31 14.68 1.65 13.29
N ALA A 32 14.21 2.80 13.76
CA ALA A 32 12.92 3.37 13.34
C ALA A 32 12.92 3.82 11.87
N GLY A 33 14.03 4.31 11.34
CA GLY A 33 14.17 4.67 9.92
C GLY A 33 14.10 3.45 9.01
N ASP A 34 14.70 2.35 9.43
CA ASP A 34 14.66 1.09 8.68
C ASP A 34 13.24 0.51 8.64
N GLN A 35 12.50 0.54 9.77
CA GLN A 35 11.11 0.10 9.84
C GLN A 35 10.18 0.93 8.95
N LEU A 36 10.37 2.26 8.89
CA LEU A 36 9.63 3.14 7.99
C LEU A 36 9.87 2.76 6.52
N ASN A 37 11.12 2.53 6.13
CA ASN A 37 11.46 2.12 4.76
C ASN A 37 10.85 0.77 4.39
N VAL A 38 10.85 -0.20 5.32
CA VAL A 38 10.19 -1.49 5.11
C VAL A 38 8.68 -1.31 4.94
N ALA A 39 8.04 -0.47 5.77
CA ALA A 39 6.61 -0.21 5.68
C ALA A 39 6.23 0.51 4.37
N GLU A 40 7.02 1.49 3.92
CA GLU A 40 6.81 2.13 2.61
C GLU A 40 6.94 1.13 1.47
N THR A 41 7.95 0.25 1.52
CA THR A 41 8.15 -0.81 0.52
C THR A 41 6.99 -1.79 0.52
N PHE A 42 6.46 -2.17 1.69
CA PHE A 42 5.27 -3.02 1.80
C PHE A 42 4.07 -2.42 1.07
N ILE A 43 3.80 -1.13 1.26
CA ILE A 43 2.71 -0.43 0.56
C ILE A 43 2.97 -0.40 -0.96
N ASP A 44 4.22 -0.17 -1.39
CA ASP A 44 4.57 -0.19 -2.82
C ASP A 44 4.27 -1.56 -3.44
N ARG A 45 4.61 -2.66 -2.77
CA ARG A 45 4.35 -4.03 -3.26
C ARG A 45 2.87 -4.39 -3.25
N LEU A 46 2.15 -3.94 -2.24
CA LEU A 46 0.71 -4.15 -2.13
C LEU A 46 -0.03 -3.57 -3.35
N TYR A 47 0.22 -2.31 -3.68
CA TYR A 47 -0.46 -1.61 -4.79
C TYR A 47 0.25 -1.74 -6.15
N ALA A 48 1.41 -2.36 -6.21
CA ALA A 48 1.98 -2.86 -7.47
C ALA A 48 1.42 -4.23 -7.86
N PHE A 49 0.59 -4.84 -6.98
CA PHE A 49 0.00 -6.16 -7.15
C PHE A 49 1.04 -7.28 -7.35
N ASP A 50 2.23 -7.09 -6.75
CA ASP A 50 3.29 -8.09 -6.74
C ASP A 50 3.13 -9.01 -5.53
N SER A 51 2.28 -10.03 -5.67
CA SER A 51 1.97 -10.97 -4.60
C SER A 51 3.18 -11.81 -4.17
N ALA A 52 4.11 -12.10 -5.07
CA ALA A 52 5.29 -12.90 -4.76
C ALA A 52 6.25 -12.14 -3.83
N GLU A 53 6.58 -10.89 -4.17
CA GLU A 53 7.44 -10.05 -3.33
C GLU A 53 6.74 -9.65 -2.03
N LEU A 54 5.43 -9.36 -2.07
CA LEU A 54 4.64 -9.05 -0.87
C LEU A 54 4.66 -10.22 0.12
N ASN A 55 4.42 -11.45 -0.34
CA ASN A 55 4.47 -12.66 0.49
C ASN A 55 5.88 -12.93 1.03
N ALA A 56 6.93 -12.64 0.25
CA ALA A 56 8.31 -12.74 0.73
C ALA A 56 8.60 -11.78 1.88
N MET A 57 8.04 -10.56 1.86
CA MET A 57 8.15 -9.60 2.97
C MET A 57 7.40 -10.04 4.23
N LEU A 58 6.36 -10.86 4.09
CA LEU A 58 5.53 -11.39 5.17
C LEU A 58 5.99 -12.76 5.69
N GLY A 59 7.20 -13.22 5.33
CA GLY A 59 7.69 -14.55 5.68
C GLY A 59 7.66 -14.84 7.20
N THR A 60 7.96 -13.84 8.04
CA THR A 60 7.88 -13.94 9.51
C THR A 60 6.48 -13.60 10.06
N ALA A 61 5.61 -13.00 9.25
CA ALA A 61 4.22 -12.65 9.56
C ALA A 61 3.23 -13.59 8.86
N ALA A 62 3.48 -14.89 8.84
CA ALA A 62 2.72 -15.88 8.07
C ALA A 62 1.20 -15.83 8.34
N ASP A 63 0.80 -15.52 9.58
CA ASP A 63 -0.61 -15.37 9.97
C ASP A 63 -1.30 -14.17 9.31
N SER A 64 -0.54 -13.20 8.80
CA SER A 64 -1.08 -12.03 8.09
C SER A 64 -1.23 -12.27 6.58
N ILE A 65 -0.57 -13.28 6.01
CA ILE A 65 -0.59 -13.56 4.57
C ILE A 65 -2.01 -13.72 4.03
N PRO A 66 -2.92 -14.52 4.64
CA PRO A 66 -4.26 -14.70 4.09
C PRO A 66 -5.04 -13.39 3.96
N SER A 67 -5.04 -12.56 5.01
CA SER A 67 -5.77 -11.29 5.01
C SER A 67 -5.16 -10.28 4.05
N ILE A 68 -3.84 -10.20 3.95
CA ILE A 68 -3.16 -9.27 3.05
C ILE A 68 -3.30 -9.71 1.58
N SER A 69 -3.21 -11.01 1.29
CA SER A 69 -3.47 -11.55 -0.05
C SER A 69 -4.92 -11.31 -0.49
N PHE A 70 -5.88 -11.50 0.43
CA PHE A 70 -7.28 -11.13 0.18
C PHE A 70 -7.40 -9.65 -0.19
N TYR A 71 -6.78 -8.78 0.61
CA TYR A 71 -6.83 -7.33 0.43
C TYR A 71 -6.22 -6.91 -0.91
N GLN A 72 -5.05 -7.45 -1.26
CA GLN A 72 -4.38 -7.17 -2.53
C GLN A 72 -5.24 -7.61 -3.73
N GLY A 73 -5.81 -8.82 -3.69
CA GLY A 73 -6.65 -9.30 -4.77
C GLY A 73 -7.96 -8.51 -4.91
N TRP A 74 -8.51 -8.04 -3.79
CA TRP A 74 -9.66 -7.15 -3.79
C TRP A 74 -9.33 -5.82 -4.47
N ALA A 75 -8.21 -5.19 -4.08
CA ALA A 75 -7.75 -3.94 -4.66
C ALA A 75 -7.43 -4.07 -6.17
N GLU A 76 -6.78 -5.16 -6.58
CA GLU A 76 -6.48 -5.44 -7.99
C GLU A 76 -7.77 -5.65 -8.80
N GLY A 77 -8.68 -6.50 -8.31
CA GLY A 77 -9.93 -6.81 -9.00
C GLY A 77 -10.89 -5.63 -9.10
N GLY A 78 -10.90 -4.74 -8.10
CA GLY A 78 -11.69 -3.51 -8.04
C GLY A 78 -10.99 -2.30 -8.66
N HIS A 79 -9.85 -2.49 -9.34
CA HIS A 79 -9.06 -1.42 -9.97
C HIS A 79 -8.77 -0.25 -9.02
N SER A 80 -8.43 -0.55 -7.77
CA SER A 80 -8.14 0.47 -6.76
C SER A 80 -6.99 1.37 -7.19
N GLN A 81 -7.27 2.65 -7.36
CA GLN A 81 -6.31 3.68 -7.73
C GLN A 81 -5.90 4.47 -6.50
N VAL A 82 -4.63 4.55 -6.21
CA VAL A 82 -4.11 5.40 -5.12
C VAL A 82 -4.28 6.87 -5.52
N VAL A 83 -5.20 7.58 -4.84
CA VAL A 83 -5.45 9.01 -5.07
C VAL A 83 -4.74 9.89 -4.05
N GLN A 84 -4.43 9.36 -2.86
CA GLN A 84 -3.61 10.04 -1.87
C GLN A 84 -2.79 9.02 -1.09
N ARG A 85 -1.51 9.31 -0.93
CA ARG A 85 -0.59 8.57 -0.07
C ARG A 85 0.08 9.53 0.90
N ARG A 86 -0.02 9.25 2.18
CA ARG A 86 0.75 9.94 3.21
C ARG A 86 1.99 9.09 3.52
N PRO A 87 3.11 9.73 3.89
CA PRO A 87 4.26 8.98 4.42
C PRO A 87 3.83 8.10 5.59
N CYS A 88 4.40 6.91 5.70
CA CYS A 88 4.18 6.05 6.86
C CYS A 88 4.75 6.72 8.13
N GLU A 89 4.09 6.52 9.26
CA GLU A 89 4.43 7.15 10.53
C GLU A 89 4.73 6.10 11.61
N ALA A 90 5.80 6.30 12.38
CA ALA A 90 6.07 5.48 13.55
C ALA A 90 5.06 5.81 14.66
N THR A 91 4.26 4.84 15.06
CA THR A 91 3.25 4.98 16.13
C THR A 91 3.68 4.32 17.45
N GLY A 92 4.88 3.76 17.48
CA GLY A 92 5.50 3.14 18.65
C GLY A 92 6.89 2.59 18.32
N PRO A 93 7.61 2.04 19.30
CA PRO A 93 9.00 1.57 19.10
C PRO A 93 9.16 0.49 18.03
N GLN A 94 8.13 -0.31 17.81
CA GLN A 94 8.09 -1.42 16.86
C GLN A 94 6.78 -1.41 16.04
N ARG A 95 6.24 -0.22 15.78
CA ARG A 95 4.97 -0.10 15.08
C ARG A 95 4.99 1.08 14.13
N VAL A 96 4.58 0.82 12.90
CA VAL A 96 4.44 1.81 11.84
C VAL A 96 3.02 1.75 11.28
N SER A 97 2.42 2.90 11.03
CA SER A 97 1.10 3.03 10.40
C SER A 97 1.23 3.74 9.05
N CYS A 98 0.58 3.19 8.03
CA CYS A 98 0.53 3.73 6.68
C CYS A 98 -0.93 3.94 6.29
N SER A 99 -1.30 5.15 5.88
CA SER A 99 -2.66 5.48 5.43
C SER A 99 -2.66 5.81 3.94
N ILE A 100 -3.45 5.04 3.18
CA ILE A 100 -3.56 5.15 1.74
C ILE A 100 -5.02 5.41 1.37
N THR A 101 -5.28 6.47 0.62
CA THR A 101 -6.62 6.74 0.11
C THR A 101 -6.71 6.26 -1.33
N VAL A 102 -7.71 5.45 -1.60
CA VAL A 102 -7.97 4.85 -2.91
C VAL A 102 -9.37 5.21 -3.42
N GLN A 103 -9.49 5.26 -4.72
CA GLN A 103 -10.75 5.20 -5.44
C GLN A 103 -10.85 3.81 -6.07
N ASP A 104 -11.98 3.15 -5.94
CA ASP A 104 -12.23 1.83 -6.52
C ASP A 104 -13.56 1.75 -7.28
N ASP A 105 -13.66 0.74 -8.14
CA ASP A 105 -14.84 0.52 -8.96
C ASP A 105 -16.10 0.18 -8.14
N LEU A 106 -15.95 -0.37 -6.92
CA LEU A 106 -17.09 -0.72 -6.07
C LEU A 106 -17.80 0.54 -5.55
N MET A 107 -17.04 1.53 -5.07
CA MET A 107 -17.63 2.81 -4.65
C MET A 107 -18.20 3.59 -5.84
N LEU A 108 -17.52 3.55 -7.00
CA LEU A 108 -18.02 4.16 -8.22
C LEU A 108 -19.32 3.49 -8.72
N ALA A 109 -19.44 2.16 -8.60
CA ALA A 109 -20.65 1.41 -8.96
C ALA A 109 -21.86 1.79 -8.09
N LEU A 110 -21.64 2.18 -6.81
CA LEU A 110 -22.67 2.73 -5.95
C LEU A 110 -23.09 4.16 -6.31
N GLY A 111 -22.39 4.81 -7.26
CA GLY A 111 -22.62 6.21 -7.60
C GLY A 111 -22.22 7.20 -6.53
N ILE A 112 -21.30 6.80 -5.63
CA ILE A 112 -20.87 7.61 -4.48
C ILE A 112 -19.47 8.13 -4.76
N ASP A 113 -19.32 9.47 -4.77
CA ASP A 113 -18.01 10.14 -4.86
C ASP A 113 -17.34 10.15 -3.48
N PHE A 114 -16.80 8.99 -3.09
CA PHE A 114 -16.10 8.80 -1.84
C PHE A 114 -14.87 7.94 -2.05
N ASN A 115 -13.72 8.44 -1.60
CA ASN A 115 -12.47 7.71 -1.63
C ASN A 115 -12.25 7.02 -0.28
N VAL A 116 -12.02 5.72 -0.32
CA VAL A 116 -11.78 4.91 0.87
C VAL A 116 -10.34 5.14 1.35
N THR A 117 -10.15 5.33 2.66
CA THR A 117 -8.82 5.37 3.27
C THR A 117 -8.58 4.10 4.06
N ASP A 118 -7.61 3.33 3.60
CA ASP A 118 -7.14 2.13 4.26
C ASP A 118 -5.93 2.46 5.12
N THR A 119 -5.88 1.87 6.30
CA THR A 119 -4.77 2.01 7.22
C THR A 119 -4.17 0.64 7.51
N PHE A 120 -2.89 0.51 7.21
CA PHE A 120 -2.09 -0.68 7.48
C PHE A 120 -1.20 -0.39 8.69
N THR A 121 -1.35 -1.19 9.75
CA THR A 121 -0.51 -1.09 10.95
C THR A 121 0.42 -2.29 10.99
N LEU A 122 1.70 -2.04 10.72
CA LEU A 122 2.75 -3.04 10.75
C LEU A 122 3.39 -3.07 12.15
N SER A 123 3.50 -4.26 12.72
CA SER A 123 4.30 -4.50 13.93
C SER A 123 5.58 -5.21 13.54
N PHE A 124 6.69 -4.85 14.18
CA PHE A 124 8.02 -5.36 13.86
C PHE A 124 8.61 -6.15 15.03
N ALA A 125 9.37 -7.21 14.69
CA ALA A 125 10.24 -7.93 15.60
C ALA A 125 11.58 -8.18 14.91
N GLU A 126 12.69 -7.88 15.59
CA GLU A 126 14.06 -8.09 15.05
C GLU A 126 14.31 -7.41 13.68
N GLY A 127 13.55 -6.34 13.38
CA GLY A 127 13.66 -5.59 12.13
C GLY A 127 12.77 -6.10 10.99
N GLU A 128 12.08 -7.22 11.16
CA GLU A 128 11.16 -7.82 10.19
C GLU A 128 9.70 -7.56 10.56
N ILE A 129 8.78 -7.65 9.57
CA ILE A 129 7.35 -7.52 9.81
C ILE A 129 6.87 -8.76 10.58
N ALA A 130 6.37 -8.57 11.80
CA ALA A 130 5.84 -9.63 12.64
C ALA A 130 4.32 -9.80 12.48
N SER A 131 3.60 -8.73 12.17
CA SER A 131 2.17 -8.77 11.86
C SER A 131 1.73 -7.53 11.10
N VAL A 132 0.63 -7.65 10.36
CA VAL A 132 -0.06 -6.53 9.72
C VAL A 132 -1.53 -6.56 10.09
N ALA A 133 -2.02 -5.46 10.66
CA ALA A 133 -3.44 -5.22 10.89
C ALA A 133 -3.94 -4.18 9.88
N THR A 134 -5.18 -4.34 9.43
CA THR A 134 -5.82 -3.44 8.48
C THR A 134 -7.07 -2.82 9.09
N SER A 135 -7.36 -1.58 8.74
CA SER A 135 -8.64 -0.94 8.99
C SER A 135 -9.00 -0.03 7.81
N SER A 136 -10.29 0.21 7.62
CA SER A 136 -10.81 1.02 6.53
C SER A 136 -11.90 1.96 7.04
N ASN A 137 -12.01 3.15 6.42
CA ASN A 137 -13.13 4.06 6.65
C ASN A 137 -14.29 3.85 5.66
N ALA A 138 -14.39 2.66 5.07
CA ALA A 138 -15.47 2.31 4.15
C ALA A 138 -16.84 2.65 4.76
N LEU A 139 -17.74 3.11 3.91
CA LEU A 139 -19.08 3.52 4.34
C LEU A 139 -19.97 2.30 4.62
N GLN A 140 -21.00 2.48 5.45
CA GLN A 140 -21.95 1.41 5.77
C GLN A 140 -22.64 0.86 4.51
N VAL A 141 -22.95 1.73 3.56
CA VAL A 141 -23.59 1.34 2.29
C VAL A 141 -22.77 0.35 1.47
N PHE A 142 -21.44 0.38 1.56
CA PHE A 142 -20.55 -0.60 0.94
C PHE A 142 -20.82 -2.02 1.46
N TRP A 143 -21.00 -2.15 2.77
CA TRP A 143 -21.27 -3.44 3.41
C TRP A 143 -22.69 -3.91 3.16
N ASN A 144 -23.64 -2.98 3.15
CA ASN A 144 -25.03 -3.28 2.79
C ASN A 144 -25.12 -3.82 1.36
N ALA A 145 -24.35 -3.22 0.44
CA ALA A 145 -24.27 -3.70 -0.94
C ALA A 145 -23.69 -5.12 -1.02
N GLN A 146 -22.63 -5.40 -0.27
CA GLN A 146 -22.04 -6.76 -0.23
C GLN A 146 -23.04 -7.79 0.29
N GLU A 147 -23.75 -7.47 1.38
CA GLU A 147 -24.77 -8.34 1.95
C GLU A 147 -25.92 -8.57 0.96
N TRP A 148 -26.44 -7.50 0.36
CA TRP A 148 -27.51 -7.56 -0.62
C TRP A 148 -27.13 -8.42 -1.84
N VAL A 149 -25.91 -8.29 -2.38
CA VAL A 149 -25.44 -9.13 -3.50
C VAL A 149 -25.38 -10.61 -3.09
N ASN A 150 -24.92 -10.90 -1.88
CA ASN A 150 -24.86 -12.28 -1.38
C ASN A 150 -26.25 -12.91 -1.22
N GLU A 151 -27.27 -12.12 -0.85
CA GLU A 151 -28.62 -12.58 -0.57
C GLU A 151 -29.48 -12.62 -1.83
N GLU A 152 -29.47 -11.55 -2.63
CA GLU A 152 -30.40 -11.36 -3.75
C GLU A 152 -29.81 -11.83 -5.10
N HIS A 153 -28.46 -11.91 -5.22
CA HIS A 153 -27.77 -12.27 -6.44
C HIS A 153 -26.65 -13.29 -6.25
N PRO A 154 -26.86 -14.39 -5.49
CA PRO A 154 -25.83 -15.39 -5.28
C PRO A 154 -25.32 -16.02 -6.57
N GLU A 155 -26.13 -16.02 -7.65
CA GLU A 155 -25.74 -16.53 -8.97
C GLU A 155 -24.61 -15.72 -9.62
N LEU A 156 -24.48 -14.41 -9.30
CA LEU A 156 -23.40 -13.57 -9.82
C LEU A 156 -22.05 -13.96 -9.23
N ILE A 157 -22.03 -14.31 -7.96
CA ILE A 157 -20.81 -14.47 -7.18
C ILE A 157 -20.45 -15.95 -6.91
N GLY A 158 -21.39 -16.87 -7.06
CA GLY A 158 -21.24 -18.27 -6.67
C GLY A 158 -20.06 -18.99 -7.34
N VAL A 159 -19.79 -18.72 -8.63
CA VAL A 159 -18.63 -19.27 -9.34
C VAL A 159 -17.41 -18.34 -9.24
N PRO A 160 -17.51 -17.05 -9.56
CA PRO A 160 -16.36 -16.14 -9.51
C PRO A 160 -15.71 -16.02 -8.12
N CYS A 161 -16.50 -16.12 -7.04
CA CYS A 161 -16.04 -15.96 -5.67
C CYS A 161 -15.76 -17.30 -4.96
N GLN A 162 -15.78 -18.40 -5.69
CA GLN A 162 -15.46 -19.70 -5.10
C GLN A 162 -14.02 -19.70 -4.55
N GLY A 163 -13.86 -20.05 -3.29
CA GLY A 163 -12.56 -20.08 -2.64
C GLY A 163 -12.05 -18.71 -2.14
N MET A 164 -12.84 -17.64 -2.25
CA MET A 164 -12.46 -16.30 -1.83
C MET A 164 -11.97 -16.22 -0.38
N PHE A 165 -12.51 -17.06 0.51
CA PHE A 165 -12.16 -17.06 1.94
C PHE A 165 -11.21 -18.20 2.34
N ASP A 166 -10.63 -18.92 1.38
CA ASP A 166 -9.76 -20.07 1.65
C ASP A 166 -8.30 -19.69 1.95
N GLY A 167 -8.05 -18.40 2.23
CA GLY A 167 -6.74 -17.92 2.65
C GLY A 167 -5.77 -17.60 1.50
N GLY A 168 -6.29 -17.43 0.29
CA GLY A 168 -5.54 -17.04 -0.90
C GLY A 168 -5.84 -15.62 -1.39
N LEU A 169 -5.29 -15.30 -2.55
CA LEU A 169 -5.60 -14.07 -3.26
C LEU A 169 -7.07 -14.07 -3.69
N THR A 170 -7.78 -12.95 -3.49
CA THR A 170 -9.15 -12.79 -3.99
C THR A 170 -9.15 -12.87 -5.51
N PRO A 171 -9.96 -13.74 -6.13
CA PRO A 171 -10.05 -13.79 -7.59
C PRO A 171 -10.55 -12.45 -8.15
N GLY A 172 -9.88 -11.91 -9.17
CA GLY A 172 -10.30 -10.66 -9.81
C GLY A 172 -11.70 -10.75 -10.43
N GLU A 173 -12.10 -11.94 -10.92
CA GLU A 173 -13.46 -12.19 -11.39
C GLU A 173 -14.50 -12.01 -10.28
N CYS A 174 -14.19 -12.41 -9.06
CA CYS A 174 -15.06 -12.22 -7.90
C CYS A 174 -15.35 -10.73 -7.68
N VAL A 175 -14.30 -9.92 -7.64
CA VAL A 175 -14.47 -8.48 -7.38
C VAL A 175 -15.21 -7.80 -8.54
N ARG A 176 -14.94 -8.18 -9.79
CA ARG A 176 -15.72 -7.68 -10.94
C ARG A 176 -17.21 -8.05 -10.88
N ALA A 177 -17.52 -9.27 -10.42
CA ALA A 177 -18.90 -9.68 -10.16
C ALA A 177 -19.55 -8.87 -9.04
N MET A 178 -18.77 -8.57 -7.98
CA MET A 178 -19.23 -7.68 -6.90
C MET A 178 -19.49 -6.26 -7.40
N VAL A 179 -18.64 -5.70 -8.28
CA VAL A 179 -18.87 -4.39 -8.91
C VAL A 179 -20.19 -4.37 -9.68
N GLU A 180 -20.48 -5.42 -10.47
CA GLU A 180 -21.78 -5.56 -11.15
C GLU A 180 -22.93 -5.62 -10.14
N GLY A 181 -22.79 -6.41 -9.07
CA GLY A 181 -23.79 -6.50 -8.01
C GLY A 181 -24.04 -5.16 -7.32
N TYR A 182 -23.00 -4.40 -7.03
CA TYR A 182 -23.11 -3.07 -6.43
C TYR A 182 -23.85 -2.07 -7.35
N ALA A 183 -23.57 -2.13 -8.66
CA ALA A 183 -24.31 -1.32 -9.63
C ALA A 183 -25.80 -1.68 -9.66
N ARG A 184 -26.17 -2.96 -9.50
CA ARG A 184 -27.58 -3.40 -9.38
C ARG A 184 -28.20 -2.92 -8.08
N PHE A 185 -27.48 -3.01 -6.96
CA PHE A 185 -27.94 -2.50 -5.67
C PHE A 185 -28.21 -1.00 -5.73
N ALA A 186 -27.35 -0.21 -6.36
CA ALA A 186 -27.48 1.24 -6.50
C ALA A 186 -28.78 1.71 -7.18
N VAL A 187 -29.42 0.84 -7.98
CA VAL A 187 -30.70 1.12 -8.66
C VAL A 187 -31.86 0.32 -8.08
N SER A 188 -31.65 -0.46 -7.03
CA SER A 188 -32.69 -1.23 -6.35
C SER A 188 -33.54 -0.36 -5.41
N THR A 189 -34.67 -0.89 -4.98
CA THR A 189 -35.51 -0.25 -3.95
C THR A 189 -34.90 -0.29 -2.56
N ASP A 190 -33.87 -1.11 -2.36
CA ASP A 190 -33.16 -1.30 -1.09
C ASP A 190 -31.99 -0.33 -0.93
N PHE A 191 -31.68 0.44 -1.99
CA PHE A 191 -30.63 1.45 -1.93
C PHE A 191 -31.02 2.57 -0.96
N PRO A 192 -30.15 2.92 0.01
CA PRO A 192 -30.50 3.86 1.06
C PRO A 192 -30.70 5.29 0.53
N GLU A 193 -31.52 6.05 1.25
CA GLU A 193 -31.72 7.48 1.01
C GLU A 193 -30.38 8.26 1.10
N ALA A 194 -30.26 9.34 0.35
CA ALA A 194 -29.04 10.14 0.24
C ALA A 194 -28.43 10.55 1.60
N SER A 195 -29.27 10.80 2.63
CA SER A 195 -28.82 11.13 3.98
C SER A 195 -28.10 10.00 4.72
N ALA A 196 -28.27 8.76 4.27
CA ALA A 196 -27.67 7.57 4.89
C ALA A 196 -26.42 7.09 4.15
N LEU A 197 -26.15 7.58 2.93
CA LEU A 197 -25.04 7.08 2.11
C LEU A 197 -23.65 7.29 2.72
N LEU A 198 -23.43 8.43 3.37
CA LEU A 198 -22.12 8.80 3.94
C LEU A 198 -21.95 8.39 5.41
N GLN A 199 -22.75 7.47 5.90
CA GLN A 199 -22.60 6.99 7.27
C GLN A 199 -21.36 6.07 7.39
N PRO A 200 -20.48 6.30 8.38
CA PRO A 200 -19.37 5.40 8.66
C PRO A 200 -19.87 4.00 8.99
N ALA A 201 -19.15 2.98 8.56
CA ALA A 201 -19.46 1.62 8.96
C ALA A 201 -19.27 1.45 10.48
N ASN A 202 -20.28 0.93 11.16
CA ASN A 202 -20.24 0.64 12.59
C ASN A 202 -19.81 -0.82 12.80
N ARG A 203 -18.54 -1.11 12.48
CA ARG A 203 -17.95 -2.45 12.65
C ARG A 203 -17.03 -2.44 13.88
N ASN A 204 -17.53 -3.00 14.97
CA ASN A 204 -16.75 -3.33 16.16
C ASN A 204 -16.15 -4.74 16.04
#